data_df31d16fe02f068a775bc2f931dfdd04
#
_entry.id   df31d16fe02f068a775bc2f931dfdd04
#
_cell.length_a   1.000
_cell.length_b   1.000
_cell.length_c   1.000
_cell.angle_alpha   90.00
_cell.angle_beta   90.00
_cell.angle_gamma   90.00
#
_symmetry.space_group_name_H-M   'P 1'
#
loop_
_entity.id
_entity.type
_entity.pdbx_description
1 polymer ?
#
loop_
_entity_poly.entity_id
_entity_poly.type
_entity_poly.pdbx_seq_one_letter_code
_entity_poly.pdbx_strand_id
1 'polypeptide(L)'
;ATDALDAFGEVAVETKFDGARVQVHYDPGGDGGAARAEGDGGGPDGDGDPGLGPRLYSRNMDDVTEALPEIAERVAARVAVPAIVDGEVIAVDDAGDPLPFQEVLRRFRRKHDVDRMRETVSLELRAFDCLHADGDDLLDEPLRTRHRRLREILPEAAAEPTLATDAETIAAAERTALDAGHEGVMLKDPAAAYTPGDRGRDWLKRKPDVETLDAVVVGAEWGEGRRAERFGTFLLAVRETDAGRGGGAKPGPDATASDLVPAGYATVGKVATGITDDALADLTERLEPRVVREAGTAVAFDPELVVEVGYEEIQTSPTYSSGYALRFPRFVGVRDDKAVADADSLARVRRLAGDGE
;
A
#
# COMPACT_ATOMS: atom_id res chain seq x y z
N ALA A 1 10.31 -4.33 -16.84
CA ALA A 1 10.75 -5.67 -17.25
C ALA A 1 12.19 -5.64 -17.75
N THR A 2 12.47 -4.79 -18.73
CA THR A 2 13.80 -4.71 -19.38
C THR A 2 14.90 -4.44 -18.36
N ASP A 3 14.74 -3.45 -17.49
CA ASP A 3 15.75 -3.11 -16.47
C ASP A 3 16.07 -4.27 -15.52
N ALA A 4 15.07 -5.10 -15.17
CA ALA A 4 15.27 -6.27 -14.32
C ALA A 4 16.02 -7.39 -15.08
N LEU A 5 15.67 -7.62 -16.35
CA LEU A 5 16.35 -8.61 -17.20
C LEU A 5 17.80 -8.19 -17.49
N ASP A 6 18.03 -6.91 -17.74
CA ASP A 6 19.38 -6.36 -17.96
C ASP A 6 20.25 -6.47 -16.71
N ALA A 7 19.63 -6.30 -15.51
CA ALA A 7 20.35 -6.36 -14.24
C ALA A 7 20.61 -7.80 -13.76
N PHE A 8 19.62 -8.70 -13.89
CA PHE A 8 19.64 -10.03 -13.25
C PHE A 8 19.86 -11.17 -14.24
N GLY A 9 19.57 -10.97 -15.55
CA GLY A 9 19.60 -12.02 -16.57
C GLY A 9 18.41 -12.98 -16.50
N GLU A 10 18.18 -13.61 -15.35
CA GLU A 10 16.98 -14.38 -15.00
C GLU A 10 16.25 -13.67 -13.85
N VAL A 11 14.95 -13.62 -13.91
CA VAL A 11 14.10 -12.90 -12.95
C VAL A 11 13.12 -13.86 -12.29
N ALA A 12 13.06 -13.86 -10.97
CA ALA A 12 11.97 -14.50 -10.23
C ALA A 12 10.80 -13.50 -10.16
N VAL A 13 9.71 -13.83 -10.84
CA VAL A 13 8.48 -13.03 -10.91
C VAL A 13 7.50 -13.57 -9.90
N GLU A 14 7.18 -12.82 -8.87
CA GLU A 14 6.22 -13.18 -7.83
C GLU A 14 5.02 -12.27 -7.87
N THR A 15 3.85 -12.77 -7.49
CA THR A 15 2.66 -11.95 -7.30
C THR A 15 2.91 -10.90 -6.22
N LYS A 16 2.62 -9.64 -6.52
CA LYS A 16 2.60 -8.57 -5.54
C LYS A 16 1.22 -8.51 -4.90
N PHE A 17 1.11 -9.16 -3.76
CA PHE A 17 -0.13 -9.20 -3.00
C PHE A 17 -0.50 -7.82 -2.45
N ASP A 18 -1.81 -7.52 -2.37
CA ASP A 18 -2.35 -6.32 -1.70
C ASP A 18 -2.75 -6.69 -0.27
N GLY A 19 -1.78 -6.68 0.62
CA GLY A 19 -1.93 -7.16 1.98
C GLY A 19 -1.06 -6.43 2.99
N ALA A 20 -0.93 -7.02 4.16
CA ALA A 20 -0.05 -6.56 5.22
C ALA A 20 1.12 -7.53 5.39
N ARG A 21 2.33 -7.02 5.20
CA ARG A 21 3.54 -7.81 5.41
C ARG A 21 3.67 -8.20 6.86
N VAL A 22 3.94 -9.50 7.07
CA VAL A 22 4.25 -10.07 8.38
C VAL A 22 5.50 -10.94 8.30
N GLN A 23 6.22 -10.97 9.40
CA GLN A 23 7.27 -11.94 9.63
C GLN A 23 6.79 -12.91 10.71
N VAL A 24 6.83 -14.20 10.43
CA VAL A 24 6.37 -15.26 11.32
C VAL A 24 7.57 -15.95 11.93
N HIS A 25 7.65 -15.98 13.25
CA HIS A 25 8.65 -16.70 14.03
C HIS A 25 7.99 -17.87 14.76
N TYR A 26 8.49 -19.06 14.58
CA TYR A 26 7.94 -20.25 15.24
C TYR A 26 9.02 -21.27 15.57
N ASP A 27 8.93 -21.83 16.77
CA ASP A 27 9.73 -22.98 17.22
C ASP A 27 8.82 -24.01 17.87
N PRO A 28 8.49 -25.12 17.17
CA PRO A 28 7.59 -26.16 17.68
C PRO A 28 8.22 -26.99 18.80
N GLY A 29 9.54 -26.95 18.97
CA GLY A 29 10.31 -27.69 20.00
C GLY A 29 10.81 -26.84 21.14
N GLY A 30 10.51 -25.54 21.15
CA GLY A 30 11.06 -24.60 22.12
C GLY A 30 10.55 -24.82 23.53
N ASP A 31 11.34 -25.51 24.35
CA ASP A 31 11.33 -25.35 25.80
C ASP A 31 11.81 -23.91 26.08
N GLY A 32 10.94 -22.88 26.04
CA GLY A 32 11.16 -21.51 26.54
C GLY A 32 12.55 -20.89 26.57
N GLY A 33 13.49 -21.34 25.73
CA GLY A 33 14.88 -20.93 25.68
C GLY A 33 15.15 -19.74 24.79
N ALA A 34 14.26 -18.78 24.75
CA ALA A 34 14.56 -17.44 24.21
C ALA A 34 15.44 -16.72 25.24
N ALA A 35 16.53 -16.16 24.78
CA ALA A 35 17.48 -15.36 25.55
C ALA A 35 16.77 -14.49 26.60
N ARG A 36 16.77 -14.93 27.85
CA ARG A 36 16.44 -14.06 28.97
C ARG A 36 17.55 -13.01 29.03
N ALA A 37 17.16 -11.77 28.68
CA ALA A 37 17.85 -10.63 29.22
C ALA A 37 17.83 -10.81 30.76
N GLU A 38 19.00 -10.94 31.40
CA GLU A 38 19.15 -11.06 32.82
C GLU A 38 18.50 -9.85 33.51
N GLY A 39 17.46 -10.12 34.31
CA GLY A 39 16.72 -9.10 35.09
C GLY A 39 15.71 -9.73 36.02
N ASP A 40 16.24 -10.18 37.16
CA ASP A 40 15.66 -10.26 38.51
C ASP A 40 14.24 -10.83 38.75
N GLY A 41 14.21 -11.90 39.57
CA GLY A 41 13.27 -12.14 40.69
C GLY A 41 11.87 -12.64 40.36
N GLY A 42 11.62 -13.94 40.44
CA GLY A 42 10.24 -14.46 40.53
C GLY A 42 10.21 -15.93 40.91
N GLY A 43 9.38 -16.25 41.89
CA GLY A 43 9.28 -17.46 42.68
C GLY A 43 8.90 -18.75 41.95
N PRO A 44 8.87 -19.87 42.71
CA PRO A 44 8.72 -21.22 42.19
C PRO A 44 7.24 -21.63 42.16
N ASP A 45 6.53 -21.33 41.10
CA ASP A 45 5.26 -21.99 40.78
C ASP A 45 5.32 -22.44 39.33
N GLY A 46 5.55 -23.75 39.18
CA GLY A 46 5.74 -24.42 37.92
C GLY A 46 4.41 -24.64 37.19
N ASP A 47 3.95 -23.63 36.46
CA ASP A 47 3.11 -23.83 35.30
C ASP A 47 4.02 -23.78 34.09
N GLY A 48 4.32 -24.94 33.49
CA GLY A 48 5.07 -25.03 32.26
C GLY A 48 4.39 -24.15 31.21
N ASP A 49 5.11 -23.14 30.76
CA ASP A 49 4.67 -22.26 29.64
C ASP A 49 4.40 -23.17 28.44
N PRO A 50 3.15 -23.33 27.98
CA PRO A 50 2.86 -24.12 26.79
C PRO A 50 3.62 -23.49 25.64
N GLY A 51 4.63 -24.18 25.11
CA GLY A 51 5.61 -23.74 24.12
C GLY A 51 5.08 -22.59 23.24
N LEU A 52 5.80 -21.48 23.25
CA LEU A 52 5.39 -20.23 22.61
C LEU A 52 4.92 -20.52 21.19
N GLY A 53 3.59 -20.42 20.96
CA GLY A 53 3.01 -20.53 19.63
C GLY A 53 3.68 -19.55 18.65
N PRO A 54 3.36 -19.63 17.34
CA PRO A 54 3.90 -18.71 16.36
C PRO A 54 3.70 -17.26 16.76
N ARG A 55 4.73 -16.44 16.58
CA ARG A 55 4.67 -15.00 16.75
C ARG A 55 4.68 -14.32 15.38
N LEU A 56 3.77 -13.39 15.20
CA LEU A 56 3.64 -12.61 13.97
C LEU A 56 4.02 -11.16 14.24
N TYR A 57 4.95 -10.66 13.46
CA TYR A 57 5.43 -9.29 13.56
C TYR A 57 5.07 -8.49 12.30
N SER A 58 4.57 -7.27 12.49
CA SER A 58 4.30 -6.35 11.39
C SER A 58 5.61 -5.87 10.73
N ARG A 59 5.49 -5.14 9.60
CA ARG A 59 6.63 -4.49 8.95
C ARG A 59 7.48 -3.63 9.89
N ASN A 60 6.88 -3.06 10.94
CA ASN A 60 7.55 -2.22 11.92
C ASN A 60 8.02 -3.01 13.15
N MET A 61 7.93 -4.35 13.10
CA MET A 61 8.26 -5.27 14.21
C MET A 61 7.32 -5.13 15.42
N ASP A 62 6.09 -4.63 15.22
CA ASP A 62 5.05 -4.70 16.24
C ASP A 62 4.49 -6.13 16.30
N ASP A 63 4.28 -6.69 17.49
CA ASP A 63 3.61 -7.97 17.66
C ASP A 63 2.12 -7.85 17.31
N VAL A 64 1.70 -8.56 16.27
CA VAL A 64 0.33 -8.59 15.75
C VAL A 64 -0.31 -9.97 15.89
N THR A 65 0.28 -10.87 16.67
CA THR A 65 -0.16 -12.26 16.85
C THR A 65 -1.62 -12.33 17.29
N GLU A 66 -2.00 -11.54 18.29
CA GLU A 66 -3.37 -11.52 18.82
C GLU A 66 -4.42 -11.03 17.80
N ALA A 67 -4.01 -10.25 16.81
CA ALA A 67 -4.88 -9.77 15.76
C ALA A 67 -5.10 -10.83 14.65
N LEU A 68 -4.21 -11.81 14.54
CA LEU A 68 -4.14 -12.80 13.45
C LEU A 68 -4.08 -14.24 13.96
N PRO A 69 -4.94 -14.65 14.91
CA PRO A 69 -4.84 -15.98 15.56
C PRO A 69 -4.98 -17.12 14.55
N GLU A 70 -5.80 -17.00 13.52
CA GLU A 70 -5.98 -18.01 12.47
C GLU A 70 -4.71 -18.27 11.65
N ILE A 71 -3.87 -17.24 11.45
CA ILE A 71 -2.57 -17.40 10.78
C ILE A 71 -1.61 -18.15 11.71
N ALA A 72 -1.55 -17.76 12.99
CA ALA A 72 -0.75 -18.45 13.99
C ALA A 72 -1.17 -19.93 14.13
N GLU A 73 -2.47 -20.21 14.21
CA GLU A 73 -3.02 -21.57 14.28
C GLU A 73 -2.62 -22.43 13.06
N ARG A 74 -2.72 -21.86 11.84
CA ARG A 74 -2.31 -22.55 10.60
C ARG A 74 -0.81 -22.86 10.57
N VAL A 75 0.03 -21.90 10.97
CA VAL A 75 1.48 -22.09 11.03
C VAL A 75 1.83 -23.18 12.06
N ALA A 76 1.25 -23.12 13.27
CA ALA A 76 1.47 -24.14 14.31
C ALA A 76 1.05 -25.55 13.85
N ALA A 77 0.01 -25.67 13.05
CA ALA A 77 -0.48 -26.95 12.54
C ALA A 77 0.36 -27.54 11.41
N ARG A 78 1.18 -26.73 10.70
CA ARG A 78 1.85 -27.11 9.46
C ARG A 78 3.35 -27.11 9.53
N VAL A 79 3.95 -26.18 10.29
CA VAL A 79 5.40 -26.05 10.40
C VAL A 79 5.88 -26.98 11.53
N ALA A 80 6.77 -27.91 11.20
CA ALA A 80 7.25 -28.93 12.13
C ALA A 80 8.67 -28.67 12.65
N VAL A 81 9.32 -27.59 12.20
CA VAL A 81 10.70 -27.23 12.53
C VAL A 81 10.77 -25.75 12.93
N PRO A 82 11.78 -25.33 13.71
CA PRO A 82 12.03 -23.92 13.95
C PRO A 82 12.17 -23.16 12.64
N ALA A 83 11.41 -22.05 12.48
CA ALA A 83 11.40 -21.30 11.24
C ALA A 83 11.13 -19.81 11.45
N ILE A 84 11.72 -18.99 10.57
CA ILE A 84 11.37 -17.58 10.36
C ILE A 84 11.01 -17.42 8.89
N VAL A 85 9.75 -17.05 8.63
CA VAL A 85 9.27 -16.82 7.27
C VAL A 85 8.73 -15.40 7.13
N ASP A 86 8.89 -14.85 5.92
CA ASP A 86 8.39 -13.53 5.54
C ASP A 86 7.25 -13.72 4.54
N GLY A 87 6.17 -12.99 4.72
CA GLY A 87 4.98 -13.16 3.89
C GLY A 87 4.05 -11.96 3.93
N GLU A 88 2.99 -12.04 3.15
CA GLU A 88 1.88 -11.09 3.12
C GLU A 88 0.62 -11.76 3.65
N VAL A 89 -0.08 -11.11 4.57
CA VAL A 89 -1.43 -11.51 4.97
C VAL A 89 -2.43 -10.77 4.10
N ILE A 90 -3.25 -11.50 3.39
CA ILE A 90 -4.31 -10.99 2.53
C ILE A 90 -5.68 -11.37 3.07
N ALA A 91 -6.69 -10.54 2.80
CA ALA A 91 -8.08 -10.91 3.00
C ALA A 91 -8.61 -11.61 1.75
N VAL A 92 -9.42 -12.64 1.94
CA VAL A 92 -10.05 -13.38 0.85
C VAL A 92 -11.53 -13.57 1.11
N ASP A 93 -12.31 -13.71 0.05
CA ASP A 93 -13.71 -14.10 0.12
C ASP A 93 -13.88 -15.62 0.25
N ASP A 94 -15.14 -16.10 0.24
CA ASP A 94 -15.46 -17.52 0.36
C ASP A 94 -14.99 -18.37 -0.84
N ALA A 95 -14.70 -17.74 -1.98
CA ALA A 95 -14.14 -18.39 -3.18
C ALA A 95 -12.59 -18.42 -3.15
N GLY A 96 -11.97 -17.67 -2.23
CA GLY A 96 -10.51 -17.52 -2.12
C GLY A 96 -9.97 -16.36 -2.95
N ASP A 97 -10.84 -15.54 -3.54
CA ASP A 97 -10.44 -14.37 -4.30
C ASP A 97 -10.02 -13.22 -3.35
N PRO A 98 -8.97 -12.46 -3.69
CA PRO A 98 -8.46 -11.40 -2.82
C PRO A 98 -9.47 -10.27 -2.65
N LEU A 99 -9.64 -9.84 -1.41
CA LEU A 99 -10.41 -8.66 -1.04
C LEU A 99 -9.46 -7.44 -0.91
N PRO A 100 -10.01 -6.21 -1.03
CA PRO A 100 -9.21 -4.98 -0.90
C PRO A 100 -8.43 -4.91 0.43
N PHE A 101 -7.24 -4.32 0.42
CA PHE A 101 -6.39 -4.12 1.59
C PHE A 101 -7.10 -3.54 2.82
N GLN A 102 -8.17 -2.77 2.62
CA GLN A 102 -8.98 -2.20 3.71
C GLN A 102 -9.54 -3.28 4.65
N GLU A 103 -9.86 -4.46 4.12
CA GLU A 103 -10.39 -5.58 4.91
C GLU A 103 -9.29 -6.15 5.82
N VAL A 104 -8.04 -6.21 5.34
CA VAL A 104 -6.87 -6.57 6.15
C VAL A 104 -6.66 -5.55 7.27
N LEU A 105 -6.70 -4.24 6.95
CA LEU A 105 -6.53 -3.18 7.94
C LEU A 105 -7.59 -3.19 9.03
N ARG A 106 -8.81 -3.58 8.71
CA ARG A 106 -9.88 -3.74 9.72
C ARG A 106 -9.50 -4.74 10.80
N ARG A 107 -8.76 -5.79 10.45
CA ARG A 107 -8.28 -6.81 11.37
C ARG A 107 -7.09 -6.30 12.17
N PHE A 108 -6.07 -5.73 11.56
CA PHE A 108 -4.85 -5.24 12.22
C PHE A 108 -5.08 -4.16 13.27
N ARG A 109 -6.08 -3.32 13.10
CA ARG A 109 -6.36 -2.19 14.01
C ARG A 109 -7.19 -2.55 15.24
N ARG A 110 -7.72 -3.77 15.34
CA ARG A 110 -8.63 -4.16 16.42
C ARG A 110 -7.95 -5.06 17.43
N LYS A 111 -7.98 -4.62 18.70
CA LYS A 111 -7.55 -5.41 19.87
C LYS A 111 -8.73 -6.15 20.54
N HIS A 112 -9.96 -5.93 20.10
CA HIS A 112 -11.18 -6.49 20.67
C HIS A 112 -12.09 -7.00 19.54
N ASP A 113 -12.94 -8.00 19.85
CA ASP A 113 -13.87 -8.66 18.90
C ASP A 113 -13.21 -9.43 17.73
N VAL A 114 -11.99 -9.93 17.92
CA VAL A 114 -11.25 -10.69 16.90
C VAL A 114 -12.03 -11.91 16.44
N ASP A 115 -12.63 -12.68 17.35
CA ASP A 115 -13.41 -13.89 17.01
C ASP A 115 -14.59 -13.59 16.07
N ARG A 116 -15.33 -12.50 16.34
CA ARG A 116 -16.43 -12.07 15.49
C ARG A 116 -15.96 -11.62 14.10
N MET A 117 -14.80 -11.02 14.03
CA MET A 117 -14.22 -10.57 12.75
C MET A 117 -13.70 -11.75 11.91
N ARG A 118 -13.25 -12.84 12.54
CA ARG A 118 -12.86 -14.08 11.84
C ARG A 118 -14.03 -14.68 11.04
N GLU A 119 -15.28 -14.51 11.53
CA GLU A 119 -16.49 -14.99 10.84
C GLU A 119 -16.84 -14.14 9.60
N THR A 120 -16.34 -12.91 9.51
CA THR A 120 -16.72 -11.95 8.45
C THR A 120 -15.64 -11.71 7.42
N VAL A 121 -14.37 -11.85 7.77
CA VAL A 121 -13.22 -11.62 6.88
C VAL A 121 -12.21 -12.76 7.07
N SER A 122 -12.10 -13.62 6.07
CA SER A 122 -11.09 -14.67 6.03
C SER A 122 -9.72 -14.08 5.69
N LEU A 123 -8.68 -14.52 6.41
CA LEU A 123 -7.31 -14.11 6.14
C LEU A 123 -6.45 -15.31 5.74
N GLU A 124 -5.54 -15.08 4.79
CA GLU A 124 -4.55 -16.04 4.36
C GLU A 124 -3.14 -15.48 4.40
N LEU A 125 -2.18 -16.34 4.74
CA LEU A 125 -0.75 -16.05 4.62
C LEU A 125 -0.25 -16.48 3.24
N ARG A 126 0.40 -15.58 2.53
CA ARG A 126 1.16 -15.83 1.30
C ARG A 126 2.64 -15.62 1.63
N ALA A 127 3.34 -16.68 2.00
CA ALA A 127 4.75 -16.62 2.35
C ALA A 127 5.60 -16.54 1.08
N PHE A 128 6.54 -15.61 1.04
CA PHE A 128 7.37 -15.34 -0.13
C PHE A 128 8.87 -15.43 0.16
N ASP A 129 9.28 -15.67 1.41
CA ASP A 129 10.69 -15.90 1.76
C ASP A 129 10.83 -16.74 3.05
N CYS A 130 11.97 -17.43 3.16
CA CYS A 130 12.34 -18.20 4.35
C CYS A 130 13.72 -17.72 4.82
N LEU A 131 13.78 -17.19 6.03
CA LEU A 131 14.98 -16.56 6.58
C LEU A 131 15.76 -17.48 7.50
N HIS A 132 15.06 -18.43 8.12
CA HIS A 132 15.62 -19.46 8.99
C HIS A 132 14.76 -20.72 8.91
N ALA A 133 15.37 -21.91 8.91
CA ALA A 133 14.66 -23.17 9.00
C ALA A 133 15.54 -24.28 9.56
N ASP A 134 15.05 -25.00 10.60
CA ASP A 134 15.66 -26.20 11.19
C ASP A 134 17.13 -25.98 11.64
N GLY A 135 17.40 -24.80 12.24
CA GLY A 135 18.73 -24.43 12.72
C GLY A 135 19.64 -23.76 11.68
N ASP A 136 19.24 -23.74 10.41
CA ASP A 136 20.00 -23.09 9.34
C ASP A 136 19.56 -21.63 9.18
N ASP A 137 20.50 -20.69 9.24
CA ASP A 137 20.31 -19.30 8.86
C ASP A 137 20.44 -19.17 7.33
N LEU A 138 19.41 -18.63 6.69
CA LEU A 138 19.29 -18.57 5.24
C LEU A 138 19.47 -17.17 4.66
N LEU A 139 19.77 -16.16 5.47
CA LEU A 139 19.85 -14.76 5.01
C LEU A 139 20.85 -14.57 3.87
N ASP A 140 22.00 -15.21 3.95
CA ASP A 140 23.08 -15.13 2.96
C ASP A 140 22.88 -16.08 1.75
N GLU A 141 21.86 -16.96 1.82
CA GLU A 141 21.58 -17.89 0.76
C GLU A 141 20.82 -17.21 -0.41
N PRO A 142 21.03 -17.70 -1.67
CA PRO A 142 20.24 -17.23 -2.82
C PRO A 142 18.74 -17.39 -2.63
N LEU A 143 17.93 -16.45 -3.15
CA LEU A 143 16.46 -16.52 -3.10
C LEU A 143 15.92 -17.89 -3.54
N ARG A 144 16.48 -18.48 -4.60
CA ARG A 144 16.07 -19.83 -5.08
C ARG A 144 16.25 -20.93 -4.01
N THR A 145 17.26 -20.81 -3.15
CA THR A 145 17.51 -21.74 -2.04
C THR A 145 16.48 -21.51 -0.93
N ARG A 146 16.28 -20.27 -0.56
CA ARG A 146 15.30 -19.87 0.45
C ARG A 146 13.87 -20.27 0.05
N HIS A 147 13.50 -20.05 -1.21
CA HIS A 147 12.20 -20.47 -1.77
C HIS A 147 12.00 -21.98 -1.77
N ARG A 148 13.04 -22.74 -2.12
CA ARG A 148 12.98 -24.19 -2.01
C ARG A 148 12.71 -24.62 -0.58
N ARG A 149 13.41 -24.02 0.38
CA ARG A 149 13.24 -24.32 1.80
C ARG A 149 11.84 -23.92 2.31
N LEU A 150 11.34 -22.77 1.89
CA LEU A 150 9.98 -22.31 2.18
C LEU A 150 8.94 -23.37 1.76
N ARG A 151 9.03 -23.88 0.53
CA ARG A 151 8.11 -24.92 0.01
C ARG A 151 8.20 -26.24 0.75
N GLU A 152 9.36 -26.58 1.29
CA GLU A 152 9.54 -27.79 2.11
C GLU A 152 8.82 -27.68 3.45
N ILE A 153 8.86 -26.50 4.10
CA ILE A 153 8.32 -26.29 5.44
C ILE A 153 6.88 -25.79 5.48
N LEU A 154 6.44 -25.05 4.44
CA LEU A 154 5.12 -24.43 4.40
C LEU A 154 4.54 -24.41 2.95
N PRO A 155 4.35 -25.57 2.31
CA PRO A 155 3.99 -25.66 0.90
C PRO A 155 2.66 -24.97 0.54
N GLU A 156 1.68 -25.00 1.44
CA GLU A 156 0.33 -24.48 1.18
C GLU A 156 0.28 -22.93 1.17
N ALA A 157 1.21 -22.25 1.85
CA ALA A 157 1.28 -20.80 1.91
C ALA A 157 2.41 -20.23 1.05
N ALA A 158 3.33 -21.07 0.56
CA ALA A 158 4.46 -20.61 -0.25
C ALA A 158 3.99 -20.02 -1.57
N ALA A 159 4.30 -18.76 -1.82
CA ALA A 159 4.10 -18.15 -3.13
C ALA A 159 5.07 -18.76 -4.14
N GLU A 160 4.59 -19.15 -5.32
CA GLU A 160 5.44 -19.73 -6.35
C GLU A 160 5.92 -18.67 -7.34
N PRO A 161 7.24 -18.45 -7.48
CA PRO A 161 7.77 -17.55 -8.49
C PRO A 161 7.75 -18.18 -9.87
N THR A 162 7.45 -17.38 -10.88
CA THR A 162 7.72 -17.71 -12.28
C THR A 162 9.14 -17.25 -12.63
N LEU A 163 10.01 -18.16 -13.06
CA LEU A 163 11.34 -17.77 -13.55
C LEU A 163 11.21 -17.30 -15.00
N ALA A 164 11.69 -16.09 -15.28
CA ALA A 164 11.59 -15.44 -16.57
C ALA A 164 12.96 -14.98 -17.08
N THR A 165 13.22 -15.23 -18.35
CA THR A 165 14.41 -14.76 -19.08
C THR A 165 14.05 -13.81 -20.22
N ASP A 166 12.76 -13.48 -20.35
CA ASP A 166 12.22 -12.59 -21.37
C ASP A 166 11.07 -11.73 -20.85
N ALA A 167 10.81 -10.63 -21.52
CA ALA A 167 9.79 -9.66 -21.13
C ALA A 167 8.35 -10.16 -21.32
N GLU A 168 8.12 -11.11 -22.23
CA GLU A 168 6.80 -11.67 -22.50
C GLU A 168 6.33 -12.55 -21.34
N THR A 169 7.23 -13.38 -20.81
CA THR A 169 6.97 -14.20 -19.61
C THR A 169 6.66 -13.31 -18.39
N ILE A 170 7.41 -12.22 -18.19
CA ILE A 170 7.12 -11.24 -17.10
C ILE A 170 5.73 -10.62 -17.31
N ALA A 171 5.41 -10.18 -18.54
CA ALA A 171 4.12 -9.57 -18.85
C ALA A 171 2.94 -10.57 -18.72
N ALA A 172 3.16 -11.84 -19.01
CA ALA A 172 2.16 -12.89 -18.81
C ALA A 172 1.89 -13.12 -17.30
N ALA A 173 2.94 -13.21 -16.47
CA ALA A 173 2.81 -13.35 -15.03
C ALA A 173 2.12 -12.12 -14.40
N GLU A 174 2.44 -10.91 -14.88
CA GLU A 174 1.78 -9.68 -14.44
C GLU A 174 0.28 -9.69 -14.76
N ARG A 175 -0.11 -10.04 -15.99
CA ARG A 175 -1.54 -10.16 -16.35
C ARG A 175 -2.26 -11.16 -15.46
N THR A 176 -1.65 -12.32 -15.22
CA THR A 176 -2.23 -13.34 -14.33
C THR A 176 -2.44 -12.80 -12.91
N ALA A 177 -1.48 -12.06 -12.37
CA ALA A 177 -1.60 -11.46 -11.04
C ALA A 177 -2.71 -10.38 -10.99
N LEU A 178 -2.81 -9.54 -12.02
CA LEU A 178 -3.84 -8.50 -12.14
C LEU A 178 -5.24 -9.08 -12.34
N ASP A 179 -5.38 -10.10 -13.22
CA ASP A 179 -6.65 -10.78 -13.46
C ASP A 179 -7.15 -11.51 -12.20
N ALA A 180 -6.24 -11.92 -11.32
CA ALA A 180 -6.54 -12.47 -10.02
C ALA A 180 -6.78 -11.41 -8.93
N GLY A 181 -6.84 -10.10 -9.26
CA GLY A 181 -7.14 -9.01 -8.33
C GLY A 181 -5.97 -8.54 -7.46
N HIS A 182 -4.74 -8.90 -7.80
CA HIS A 182 -3.55 -8.46 -7.06
C HIS A 182 -2.94 -7.17 -7.65
N GLU A 183 -2.02 -6.52 -6.92
CA GLU A 183 -1.43 -5.23 -7.30
C GLU A 183 -0.47 -5.27 -8.52
N GLY A 184 -0.08 -6.45 -8.99
CA GLY A 184 0.93 -6.64 -10.02
C GLY A 184 1.96 -7.68 -9.63
N VAL A 185 3.25 -7.44 -9.93
CA VAL A 185 4.32 -8.40 -9.65
C VAL A 185 5.54 -7.76 -8.99
N MET A 186 6.27 -8.58 -8.22
CA MET A 186 7.61 -8.31 -7.74
C MET A 186 8.61 -9.04 -8.65
N LEU A 187 9.62 -8.32 -9.10
CA LEU A 187 10.71 -8.83 -9.91
C LEU A 187 11.94 -8.93 -9.00
N LYS A 188 12.39 -10.15 -8.73
CA LYS A 188 13.49 -10.40 -7.79
C LYS A 188 14.66 -11.08 -8.51
N ASP A 189 15.87 -10.75 -8.07
CA ASP A 189 17.06 -11.52 -8.46
C ASP A 189 17.05 -12.90 -7.75
N PRO A 190 16.93 -14.03 -8.50
CA PRO A 190 16.90 -15.35 -7.88
C PRO A 190 18.24 -15.76 -7.24
N ALA A 191 19.33 -15.03 -7.50
CA ALA A 191 20.66 -15.28 -6.93
C ALA A 191 20.96 -14.37 -5.72
N ALA A 192 20.12 -13.37 -5.43
CA ALA A 192 20.38 -12.43 -4.34
C ALA A 192 20.16 -13.03 -2.94
N ALA A 193 21.00 -12.61 -2.00
CA ALA A 193 20.80 -12.79 -0.57
C ALA A 193 19.63 -11.95 -0.05
N TYR A 194 19.19 -12.17 1.17
CA TYR A 194 18.19 -11.34 1.83
C TYR A 194 18.87 -10.25 2.66
N THR A 195 18.55 -8.98 2.39
CA THR A 195 19.12 -7.81 3.09
C THR A 195 18.06 -7.14 3.96
N PRO A 196 18.02 -7.42 5.28
CA PRO A 196 17.03 -6.84 6.18
C PRO A 196 17.12 -5.31 6.23
N GLY A 197 15.97 -4.64 6.07
CA GLY A 197 15.89 -3.17 6.22
C GLY A 197 16.44 -2.35 5.06
N ASP A 198 17.13 -2.96 4.11
CA ASP A 198 17.66 -2.26 2.96
C ASP A 198 16.62 -2.16 1.82
N ARG A 199 16.65 -1.04 1.08
CA ARG A 199 15.91 -0.89 -0.18
C ARG A 199 16.85 -1.30 -1.31
N GLY A 200 17.21 -2.60 -1.33
CA GLY A 200 18.10 -3.16 -2.32
C GLY A 200 17.54 -3.01 -3.75
N ARG A 201 18.45 -3.08 -4.74
CA ARG A 201 18.06 -3.10 -6.16
C ARG A 201 17.61 -4.49 -6.63
N ASP A 202 17.69 -5.48 -5.76
CA ASP A 202 17.45 -6.89 -6.07
C ASP A 202 15.95 -7.25 -6.08
N TRP A 203 15.10 -6.32 -5.61
CA TRP A 203 13.65 -6.44 -5.60
C TRP A 203 13.02 -5.21 -6.25
N LEU A 204 12.47 -5.39 -7.43
CA LEU A 204 11.81 -4.35 -8.19
C LEU A 204 10.29 -4.62 -8.22
N LYS A 205 9.49 -3.65 -7.86
CA LYS A 205 8.04 -3.75 -8.01
C LYS A 205 7.63 -3.31 -9.42
N ARG A 206 6.78 -4.09 -10.05
CA ARG A 206 6.10 -3.75 -11.29
C ARG A 206 4.60 -3.78 -11.03
N LYS A 207 3.99 -2.64 -11.20
CA LYS A 207 2.54 -2.43 -11.16
C LYS A 207 2.09 -2.01 -12.54
N PRO A 208 0.79 -2.18 -12.91
CA PRO A 208 0.26 -1.62 -14.15
C PRO A 208 0.55 -0.13 -14.21
N ASP A 209 0.55 0.39 -15.43
CA ASP A 209 0.62 1.83 -15.63
C ASP A 209 -0.48 2.47 -14.77
N VAL A 210 -0.06 3.41 -13.94
CA VAL A 210 -0.94 4.08 -12.98
C VAL A 210 -2.08 4.71 -13.77
N GLU A 211 -3.33 4.38 -13.44
CA GLU A 211 -4.46 5.10 -14.03
C GLU A 211 -4.32 6.58 -13.72
N THR A 212 -4.65 7.42 -14.67
CA THR A 212 -4.56 8.87 -14.52
C THR A 212 -5.92 9.52 -14.57
N LEU A 213 -6.06 10.60 -13.80
CA LEU A 213 -7.14 11.55 -13.91
C LEU A 213 -6.61 12.92 -14.32
N ASP A 214 -7.33 13.57 -15.21
CA ASP A 214 -7.16 14.98 -15.50
C ASP A 214 -7.97 15.78 -14.48
N ALA A 215 -7.31 16.23 -13.43
CA ALA A 215 -7.93 16.94 -12.32
C ALA A 215 -7.69 18.45 -12.41
N VAL A 216 -8.65 19.22 -11.92
CA VAL A 216 -8.52 20.67 -11.78
C VAL A 216 -7.86 21.00 -10.46
N VAL A 217 -6.89 21.91 -10.47
CA VAL A 217 -6.31 22.45 -9.23
C VAL A 217 -7.21 23.55 -8.71
N VAL A 218 -7.89 23.31 -7.59
CA VAL A 218 -8.87 24.24 -6.99
C VAL A 218 -8.36 24.92 -5.73
N GLY A 219 -7.22 24.49 -5.21
CA GLY A 219 -6.62 25.07 -4.01
C GLY A 219 -5.23 24.51 -3.75
N ALA A 220 -4.57 25.04 -2.73
CA ALA A 220 -3.28 24.57 -2.26
C ALA A 220 -3.09 24.86 -0.77
N GLU A 221 -2.00 24.34 -0.24
CA GLU A 221 -1.46 24.72 1.06
C GLU A 221 -0.04 25.26 0.87
N TRP A 222 0.29 26.37 1.53
CA TRP A 222 1.65 26.90 1.56
C TRP A 222 2.61 25.84 2.14
N GLY A 223 3.79 25.75 1.58
CA GLY A 223 4.83 24.88 2.09
C GLY A 223 5.43 25.36 3.40
N GLU A 224 6.27 24.53 4.00
CA GLU A 224 6.97 24.83 5.24
C GLU A 224 8.50 24.91 5.03
N GLY A 225 9.19 25.60 5.93
CA GLY A 225 10.64 25.68 5.94
C GLY A 225 11.21 26.27 4.65
N ARG A 226 12.04 25.54 3.92
CA ARG A 226 12.66 26.01 2.65
C ARG A 226 11.65 26.23 1.51
N ARG A 227 10.43 25.72 1.64
CA ARG A 227 9.34 25.85 0.65
C ARG A 227 8.24 26.82 1.11
N ALA A 228 8.46 27.62 2.15
CA ALA A 228 7.46 28.55 2.73
C ALA A 228 6.94 29.60 1.73
N GLU A 229 7.71 29.91 0.69
CA GLU A 229 7.32 30.87 -0.38
C GLU A 229 6.71 30.15 -1.61
N ARG A 230 6.37 28.88 -1.51
CA ARG A 230 5.78 28.08 -2.58
C ARG A 230 4.62 27.25 -2.05
N PHE A 231 3.71 26.89 -2.93
CA PHE A 231 2.69 25.92 -2.59
C PHE A 231 3.33 24.55 -2.42
N GLY A 232 3.05 23.85 -1.31
CA GLY A 232 3.61 22.53 -0.98
C GLY A 232 2.70 21.36 -1.31
N THR A 233 1.38 21.60 -1.31
CA THR A 233 0.34 20.59 -1.54
C THR A 233 -0.78 21.21 -2.35
N PHE A 234 -1.25 20.52 -3.40
CA PHE A 234 -2.33 20.99 -4.26
C PHE A 234 -3.61 20.18 -4.03
N LEU A 235 -4.74 20.88 -3.87
CA LEU A 235 -6.06 20.28 -3.76
C LEU A 235 -6.63 20.05 -5.16
N LEU A 236 -7.00 18.80 -5.42
CA LEU A 236 -7.50 18.32 -6.70
C LEU A 236 -9.01 18.14 -6.66
N ALA A 237 -9.65 18.52 -7.76
CA ALA A 237 -11.08 18.32 -7.95
C ALA A 237 -11.40 17.88 -9.38
N VAL A 238 -12.55 17.25 -9.53
CA VAL A 238 -13.17 16.90 -10.81
C VAL A 238 -14.45 17.71 -11.00
N ARG A 239 -14.94 17.81 -12.21
CA ARG A 239 -16.16 18.55 -12.52
C ARG A 239 -17.40 17.80 -11.98
N GLU A 240 -18.32 18.52 -11.37
CA GLU A 240 -19.69 18.05 -11.14
C GLU A 240 -20.50 18.22 -12.42
N THR A 241 -20.99 17.13 -13.00
CA THR A 241 -21.73 17.16 -14.29
C THR A 241 -23.16 17.65 -14.17
N ASP A 242 -23.70 17.70 -12.95
CA ASP A 242 -25.02 18.27 -12.67
C ASP A 242 -24.84 19.51 -11.77
N ALA A 243 -25.09 20.67 -12.33
CA ALA A 243 -25.06 21.97 -11.66
C ALA A 243 -26.15 22.08 -10.58
N GLY A 244 -26.03 21.28 -9.53
CA GLY A 244 -26.69 21.54 -8.27
C GLY A 244 -25.92 22.65 -7.55
N ARG A 245 -26.46 23.86 -7.54
CA ARG A 245 -25.94 25.00 -6.79
C ARG A 245 -25.80 24.64 -5.31
N GLY A 246 -24.64 24.12 -4.91
CA GLY A 246 -24.21 24.08 -3.53
C GLY A 246 -23.80 25.49 -3.12
N GLY A 247 -24.66 26.21 -2.42
CA GLY A 247 -24.31 27.47 -1.81
C GLY A 247 -23.22 27.25 -0.78
N GLY A 248 -22.00 27.70 -1.05
CA GLY A 248 -20.88 27.62 -0.10
C GLY A 248 -21.23 28.37 1.18
N ALA A 249 -21.28 27.68 2.30
CA ALA A 249 -21.29 28.29 3.64
C ALA A 249 -20.00 29.13 3.75
N LYS A 250 -20.10 30.29 4.43
CA LYS A 250 -18.90 31.09 4.72
C LYS A 250 -17.96 30.25 5.62
N PRO A 251 -16.74 29.98 5.18
CA PRO A 251 -15.80 29.21 6.00
C PRO A 251 -15.48 29.95 7.29
N GLY A 252 -15.38 29.19 8.40
CA GLY A 252 -14.94 29.70 9.68
C GLY A 252 -13.42 29.96 9.71
N PRO A 253 -12.87 30.46 10.83
CA PRO A 253 -11.45 30.75 10.96
C PRO A 253 -10.54 29.51 10.86
N ASP A 254 -11.09 28.31 11.05
CA ASP A 254 -10.37 27.02 10.95
C ASP A 254 -10.66 26.31 9.62
N ALA A 255 -11.07 27.03 8.59
CA ALA A 255 -11.40 26.47 7.28
C ALA A 255 -10.17 25.79 6.63
N THR A 256 -10.39 24.59 6.13
CA THR A 256 -9.39 23.85 5.34
C THR A 256 -9.50 24.23 3.86
N ALA A 257 -8.50 23.85 3.04
CA ALA A 257 -8.57 24.05 1.58
C ALA A 257 -9.84 23.44 0.98
N SER A 258 -10.33 22.32 1.53
CA SER A 258 -11.56 21.66 1.07
C SER A 258 -12.83 22.49 1.30
N ASP A 259 -12.83 23.37 2.30
CA ASP A 259 -13.98 24.25 2.60
C ASP A 259 -14.03 25.51 1.68
N LEU A 260 -12.96 25.70 0.90
CA LEU A 260 -12.79 26.84 0.01
C LEU A 260 -13.11 26.54 -1.45
N VAL A 261 -13.55 25.33 -1.77
CA VAL A 261 -13.73 24.82 -3.15
C VAL A 261 -14.79 25.62 -3.91
N PRO A 262 -14.51 26.01 -5.19
CA PRO A 262 -15.49 26.67 -6.03
C PRO A 262 -16.69 25.77 -6.37
N ALA A 263 -17.85 26.36 -6.59
CA ALA A 263 -19.05 25.64 -7.02
C ALA A 263 -18.84 24.95 -8.40
N GLY A 264 -19.38 23.74 -8.55
CA GLY A 264 -19.25 22.94 -9.77
C GLY A 264 -18.05 21.99 -9.79
N TYR A 265 -17.32 21.90 -8.69
CA TYR A 265 -16.18 21.01 -8.51
C TYR A 265 -16.32 20.16 -7.26
N ALA A 266 -15.99 18.87 -7.39
CA ALA A 266 -15.95 17.92 -6.31
C ALA A 266 -14.50 17.51 -6.04
N THR A 267 -14.01 17.71 -4.81
CA THR A 267 -12.64 17.34 -4.43
C THR A 267 -12.45 15.85 -4.41
N VAL A 268 -11.27 15.37 -4.85
CA VAL A 268 -10.93 13.94 -4.95
C VAL A 268 -9.60 13.58 -4.27
N GLY A 269 -8.83 14.57 -3.83
CA GLY A 269 -7.53 14.28 -3.22
C GLY A 269 -6.64 15.51 -3.07
N LYS A 270 -5.48 15.30 -2.46
CA LYS A 270 -4.38 16.27 -2.40
C LYS A 270 -3.12 15.62 -2.96
N VAL A 271 -2.36 16.34 -3.77
CA VAL A 271 -1.09 15.89 -4.33
C VAL A 271 0.07 16.76 -3.85
N ALA A 272 1.14 16.10 -3.37
CA ALA A 272 2.40 16.73 -2.97
C ALA A 272 3.62 15.94 -3.50
N THR A 273 3.39 14.77 -4.10
CA THR A 273 4.43 13.85 -4.58
C THR A 273 4.53 13.87 -6.10
N GLY A 274 5.72 13.56 -6.63
CA GLY A 274 5.97 13.59 -8.07
C GLY A 274 6.27 14.98 -8.64
N ILE A 275 6.29 16.02 -7.81
CA ILE A 275 6.53 17.41 -8.24
C ILE A 275 8.00 17.73 -7.98
N THR A 276 8.74 18.09 -9.04
CA THR A 276 10.12 18.58 -8.92
C THR A 276 10.13 20.02 -8.36
N ASP A 277 11.26 20.48 -7.84
CA ASP A 277 11.36 21.84 -7.31
C ASP A 277 11.15 22.91 -8.40
N ASP A 278 11.50 22.61 -9.65
CA ASP A 278 11.25 23.49 -10.81
C ASP A 278 9.77 23.52 -11.16
N ALA A 279 9.11 22.35 -11.22
CA ALA A 279 7.66 22.27 -11.44
C ALA A 279 6.87 22.94 -10.32
N LEU A 280 7.34 22.84 -9.07
CA LEU A 280 6.73 23.50 -7.93
C LEU A 280 6.81 25.03 -8.04
N ALA A 281 7.94 25.55 -8.53
CA ALA A 281 8.11 26.97 -8.78
C ALA A 281 7.18 27.46 -9.91
N ASP A 282 7.11 26.73 -11.03
CA ASP A 282 6.23 27.03 -12.16
C ASP A 282 4.76 27.02 -11.75
N LEU A 283 4.32 25.96 -11.02
CA LEU A 283 2.96 25.87 -10.51
C LEU A 283 2.62 27.04 -9.55
N THR A 284 3.57 27.45 -8.71
CA THR A 284 3.37 28.57 -7.78
C THR A 284 3.21 29.87 -8.57
N GLU A 285 4.09 30.17 -9.52
CA GLU A 285 4.05 31.37 -10.34
C GLU A 285 2.74 31.47 -11.16
N ARG A 286 2.26 30.35 -11.67
CA ARG A 286 1.01 30.28 -12.44
C ARG A 286 -0.24 30.44 -11.59
N LEU A 287 -0.24 29.90 -10.36
CA LEU A 287 -1.44 29.83 -9.50
C LEU A 287 -1.53 30.98 -8.49
N GLU A 288 -0.43 31.60 -8.10
CA GLU A 288 -0.45 32.75 -7.18
C GLU A 288 -1.36 33.92 -7.64
N PRO A 289 -1.35 34.31 -8.93
CA PRO A 289 -2.28 35.34 -9.43
C PRO A 289 -3.76 34.91 -9.43
N ARG A 290 -4.04 33.61 -9.24
CA ARG A 290 -5.38 32.99 -9.26
C ARG A 290 -5.95 32.78 -7.84
N VAL A 291 -5.24 33.20 -6.82
CA VAL A 291 -5.73 33.12 -5.44
C VAL A 291 -6.96 34.00 -5.27
N VAL A 292 -8.08 33.39 -4.94
CA VAL A 292 -9.35 34.11 -4.68
C VAL A 292 -9.68 34.18 -3.19
N ARG A 293 -9.06 33.30 -2.39
CA ARG A 293 -9.28 33.26 -0.93
C ARG A 293 -8.12 32.59 -0.23
N GLU A 294 -7.82 33.06 0.97
CA GLU A 294 -6.84 32.47 1.87
C GLU A 294 -7.44 32.29 3.27
N ALA A 295 -7.08 31.18 3.92
CA ALA A 295 -7.41 30.89 5.31
C ALA A 295 -6.27 30.10 5.95
N GLY A 296 -5.46 30.78 6.79
CA GLY A 296 -4.25 30.19 7.35
C GLY A 296 -3.23 29.83 6.26
N THR A 297 -2.85 28.56 6.19
CA THR A 297 -1.97 28.05 5.11
C THR A 297 -2.73 27.62 3.87
N ALA A 298 -4.06 27.51 3.94
CA ALA A 298 -4.90 27.03 2.84
C ALA A 298 -5.27 28.19 1.91
N VAL A 299 -5.17 27.95 0.60
CA VAL A 299 -5.58 28.88 -0.46
C VAL A 299 -6.55 28.22 -1.42
N ALA A 300 -7.50 29.00 -1.94
CA ALA A 300 -8.40 28.60 -3.02
C ALA A 300 -8.08 29.40 -4.27
N PHE A 301 -8.18 28.74 -5.41
CA PHE A 301 -7.93 29.32 -6.71
C PHE A 301 -9.23 29.53 -7.51
N ASP A 302 -9.21 30.51 -8.40
CA ASP A 302 -10.09 30.52 -9.55
C ASP A 302 -9.64 29.38 -10.50
N PRO A 303 -10.49 28.37 -10.79
CA PRO A 303 -10.08 27.18 -11.51
C PRO A 303 -9.64 27.49 -12.94
N GLU A 304 -8.38 27.24 -13.26
CA GLU A 304 -7.81 27.48 -14.60
C GLU A 304 -6.83 26.39 -15.02
N LEU A 305 -6.24 25.65 -14.06
CA LEU A 305 -5.18 24.70 -14.34
C LEU A 305 -5.70 23.27 -14.24
N VAL A 306 -5.45 22.50 -15.31
CA VAL A 306 -5.66 21.05 -15.34
C VAL A 306 -4.32 20.35 -15.19
N VAL A 307 -4.27 19.35 -14.33
CA VAL A 307 -3.09 18.52 -14.12
C VAL A 307 -3.43 17.05 -14.30
N GLU A 308 -2.53 16.31 -14.90
CA GLU A 308 -2.60 14.86 -14.92
C GLU A 308 -2.04 14.30 -13.62
N VAL A 309 -2.83 13.46 -12.96
CA VAL A 309 -2.47 12.84 -11.67
C VAL A 309 -2.64 11.35 -11.77
N GLY A 310 -1.54 10.62 -11.58
CA GLY A 310 -1.56 9.18 -11.42
C GLY A 310 -1.99 8.79 -10.02
N TYR A 311 -2.71 7.68 -9.88
CA TYR A 311 -3.16 7.15 -8.58
C TYR A 311 -3.18 5.61 -8.59
N GLU A 312 -3.12 5.00 -7.43
CA GLU A 312 -3.13 3.54 -7.32
C GLU A 312 -4.55 2.97 -7.24
N GLU A 313 -5.47 3.70 -6.60
CA GLU A 313 -6.85 3.25 -6.34
C GLU A 313 -7.74 4.47 -6.05
N ILE A 314 -9.04 4.33 -6.32
CA ILE A 314 -10.07 5.27 -5.87
C ILE A 314 -10.85 4.63 -4.72
N GLN A 315 -10.82 5.27 -3.55
CA GLN A 315 -11.49 4.78 -2.34
C GLN A 315 -12.65 5.68 -1.94
N THR A 316 -13.67 5.11 -1.30
CA THR A 316 -14.70 5.93 -0.64
C THR A 316 -14.09 6.76 0.49
N SER A 317 -14.45 8.02 0.59
CA SER A 317 -13.90 8.94 1.58
C SER A 317 -14.91 9.98 2.05
N PRO A 318 -15.11 10.13 3.36
CA PRO A 318 -15.94 11.21 3.89
C PRO A 318 -15.21 12.56 3.90
N THR A 319 -13.92 12.59 3.60
CA THR A 319 -13.08 13.81 3.69
C THR A 319 -13.25 14.73 2.50
N TYR A 320 -13.49 14.17 1.32
CA TYR A 320 -13.61 14.92 0.07
C TYR A 320 -15.05 15.02 -0.39
N SER A 321 -15.40 16.16 -0.99
CA SER A 321 -16.80 16.44 -1.39
C SER A 321 -17.35 15.51 -2.49
N SER A 322 -16.47 14.84 -3.25
CA SER A 322 -16.84 13.80 -4.20
C SER A 322 -17.40 12.53 -3.56
N GLY A 323 -17.09 12.28 -2.27
CA GLY A 323 -17.28 11.00 -1.60
C GLY A 323 -16.16 9.99 -1.87
N TYR A 324 -15.12 10.38 -2.63
CA TYR A 324 -14.00 9.53 -3.03
C TYR A 324 -12.66 10.20 -2.75
N ALA A 325 -11.60 9.40 -2.59
CA ALA A 325 -10.22 9.83 -2.45
C ALA A 325 -9.31 9.05 -3.40
N LEU A 326 -8.41 9.74 -4.08
CA LEU A 326 -7.30 9.10 -4.79
C LEU A 326 -6.27 8.59 -3.77
N ARG A 327 -5.92 7.30 -3.86
CA ARG A 327 -4.88 6.70 -3.04
C ARG A 327 -3.51 6.93 -3.69
N PHE A 328 -2.57 7.45 -2.91
CA PHE A 328 -1.20 7.79 -3.35
C PHE A 328 -1.14 8.63 -4.63
N PRO A 329 -1.86 9.76 -4.70
CA PRO A 329 -1.84 10.58 -5.89
C PRO A 329 -0.44 11.11 -6.15
N ARG A 330 -0.02 11.05 -7.42
CA ARG A 330 1.27 11.52 -7.90
C ARG A 330 1.05 12.47 -9.07
N PHE A 331 1.65 13.62 -9.00
CA PHE A 331 1.67 14.57 -10.11
C PHE A 331 2.46 13.97 -11.28
N VAL A 332 1.85 13.98 -12.47
CA VAL A 332 2.46 13.53 -13.73
C VAL A 332 2.88 14.75 -14.56
N GLY A 333 2.01 15.73 -14.70
CA GLY A 333 2.29 16.93 -15.48
C GLY A 333 1.11 17.90 -15.53
N VAL A 334 1.40 19.09 -16.03
CA VAL A 334 0.36 20.08 -16.38
C VAL A 334 -0.22 19.73 -17.75
N ARG A 335 -1.52 19.84 -17.88
CA ARG A 335 -2.26 19.61 -19.14
C ARG A 335 -2.57 20.94 -19.80
N ASP A 336 -1.54 21.57 -20.37
CA ASP A 336 -1.69 22.82 -21.14
C ASP A 336 -2.54 22.67 -22.42
N ASP A 337 -2.75 21.43 -22.84
CA ASP A 337 -3.61 21.04 -23.97
C ASP A 337 -5.10 20.95 -23.60
N LYS A 338 -5.48 21.07 -22.33
CA LYS A 338 -6.85 20.94 -21.83
C LYS A 338 -7.35 22.20 -21.14
N ALA A 339 -8.56 22.62 -21.50
CA ALA A 339 -9.30 23.58 -20.71
C ALA A 339 -9.93 22.90 -19.48
N VAL A 340 -10.28 23.68 -18.47
CA VAL A 340 -10.93 23.18 -17.24
C VAL A 340 -12.24 22.44 -17.56
N ALA A 341 -12.94 22.84 -18.64
CA ALA A 341 -14.13 22.15 -19.14
C ALA A 341 -13.86 20.73 -19.68
N ASP A 342 -12.62 20.41 -20.01
CA ASP A 342 -12.19 19.10 -20.53
C ASP A 342 -11.62 18.18 -19.43
N ALA A 343 -11.50 18.69 -18.21
CA ALA A 343 -11.07 17.88 -17.07
C ALA A 343 -12.09 16.75 -16.80
N ASP A 344 -11.65 15.73 -16.09
CA ASP A 344 -12.48 14.59 -15.75
C ASP A 344 -13.68 14.98 -14.86
N SER A 345 -14.71 14.13 -14.90
CA SER A 345 -15.97 14.37 -14.17
C SER A 345 -16.13 13.41 -12.99
N LEU A 346 -16.97 13.78 -12.03
CA LEU A 346 -17.36 12.91 -10.93
C LEU A 346 -17.99 11.60 -11.42
N ALA A 347 -18.70 11.62 -12.55
CA ALA A 347 -19.25 10.41 -13.16
C ALA A 347 -18.13 9.45 -13.62
N ARG A 348 -17.00 9.97 -14.12
CA ARG A 348 -15.84 9.14 -14.45
C ARG A 348 -15.21 8.53 -13.18
N VAL A 349 -15.05 9.33 -12.12
CA VAL A 349 -14.51 8.85 -10.82
C VAL A 349 -15.35 7.70 -10.27
N ARG A 350 -16.69 7.82 -10.31
CA ARG A 350 -17.61 6.74 -9.87
C ARG A 350 -17.44 5.46 -10.68
N ARG A 351 -17.33 5.57 -12.01
CA ARG A 351 -17.10 4.38 -12.85
C ARG A 351 -15.76 3.70 -12.54
N LEU A 352 -14.71 4.48 -12.35
CA LEU A 352 -13.38 3.95 -12.01
C LEU A 352 -13.32 3.38 -10.58
N ALA A 353 -14.17 3.85 -9.67
CA ALA A 353 -14.32 3.30 -8.32
C ALA A 353 -15.17 2.02 -8.27
N GLY A 354 -15.75 1.58 -9.40
CA GLY A 354 -16.62 0.41 -9.45
C GLY A 354 -18.08 0.68 -9.05
N ASP A 355 -18.46 1.94 -8.78
CA ASP A 355 -19.81 2.35 -8.36
C ASP A 355 -20.68 2.84 -9.56
N GLY A 356 -20.32 2.49 -10.78
CA GLY A 356 -21.03 2.85 -11.99
C GLY A 356 -21.97 1.72 -12.42
N GLU A 357 -23.32 2.03 -12.50
CA GLU A 357 -24.26 1.23 -13.28
C GLU A 357 -23.93 1.29 -14.77
#